data_ddcd51d0da44e5f76c4c03ec3b118b9b
#
_entry.id   ddcd51d0da44e5f76c4c03ec3b118b9b
#
_cell.length_a   1.000
_cell.length_b   1.000
_cell.length_c   1.000
_cell.angle_alpha   90.00
_cell.angle_beta   90.00
_cell.angle_gamma   90.00
#
_symmetry.space_group_name_H-M   'P 1'
#
loop_
_entity.id
_entity.type
_entity.pdbx_description
1 polymer ?
#
loop_
_entity_poly.entity_id
_entity_poly.type
_entity_poly.pdbx_seq_one_letter_code
_entity_poly.pdbx_strand_id
1 'polypeptide(L)'
;MHFEFQPIGIIHSCFKEKFGIPRQSRLIPEAEARLEILPPYNRAEAFRELADYSHLWIVFVFHASVTGEWKATVRPPRLGGNQRVGVFASRSPIRPNPIGLSVVDLLDLELSNNCVNLHLGGIDLLDGTPVLDIKPYLSYVDAIPDANSGYAADAPGKAIELSYSSAAEMVLNRLPPAEAHKLRQLILRVLQNDPRPAYLDESRRSRFGMR
;
A
#
# COMPACT_ATOMS: atom_id res chain seq x y z
N MET A 1 -12.49 -2.38 -28.20
CA MET A 1 -13.16 -1.39 -27.33
C MET A 1 -12.08 -0.80 -26.43
N HIS A 2 -11.98 0.52 -26.31
CA HIS A 2 -11.01 1.23 -25.49
C HIS A 2 -11.76 2.10 -24.47
N PHE A 3 -11.30 2.14 -23.23
CA PHE A 3 -11.83 3.01 -22.17
C PHE A 3 -10.71 3.89 -21.65
N GLU A 4 -11.01 5.18 -21.48
CA GLU A 4 -10.10 6.15 -20.89
C GLU A 4 -10.61 6.55 -19.51
N PHE A 5 -9.71 6.58 -18.51
CA PHE A 5 -10.02 6.94 -17.14
C PHE A 5 -9.17 8.16 -16.73
N GLN A 6 -9.78 9.07 -15.99
CA GLN A 6 -9.11 10.24 -15.41
C GLN A 6 -8.85 9.97 -13.92
N PRO A 7 -7.64 10.26 -13.40
CA PRO A 7 -7.40 10.22 -11.97
C PRO A 7 -8.26 11.24 -11.22
N ILE A 8 -8.93 10.79 -10.17
CA ILE A 8 -9.70 11.67 -9.28
C ILE A 8 -8.83 12.26 -8.15
N GLY A 9 -7.66 11.67 -7.90
CA GLY A 9 -6.79 12.09 -6.81
C GLY A 9 -5.39 11.48 -6.91
N ILE A 10 -4.50 11.97 -6.04
CA ILE A 10 -3.11 11.53 -5.94
C ILE A 10 -2.81 11.17 -4.49
N ILE A 11 -2.16 10.02 -4.30
CA ILE A 11 -1.66 9.58 -2.99
C ILE A 11 -0.34 10.29 -2.65
N HIS A 12 -0.27 10.85 -1.46
CA HIS A 12 0.95 11.32 -0.81
C HIS A 12 1.26 10.40 0.35
N SER A 13 2.21 9.48 0.17
CA SER A 13 2.57 8.47 1.16
C SER A 13 4.00 8.61 1.67
N CYS A 14 4.29 7.90 2.76
CA CYS A 14 5.65 7.77 3.28
C CYS A 14 6.56 6.92 2.38
N PHE A 15 6.01 6.13 1.46
CA PHE A 15 6.77 5.25 0.57
C PHE A 15 7.16 5.99 -0.72
N LYS A 16 8.36 6.56 -0.75
CA LYS A 16 8.88 7.31 -1.91
C LYS A 16 9.46 6.41 -3.00
N GLU A 17 9.70 5.15 -2.69
CA GLU A 17 10.22 4.14 -3.62
C GLU A 17 9.57 2.77 -3.34
N LYS A 18 9.70 1.82 -4.29
CA LYS A 18 9.02 0.52 -4.22
C LYS A 18 9.53 -0.38 -3.08
N PHE A 19 10.76 -0.17 -2.62
CA PHE A 19 11.32 -0.94 -1.53
C PHE A 19 10.66 -0.55 -0.20
N GLY A 20 10.23 -1.53 0.57
CA GLY A 20 9.56 -1.32 1.85
C GLY A 20 8.04 -1.14 1.79
N ILE A 21 7.45 -0.97 0.59
CA ILE A 21 5.98 -0.95 0.48
C ILE A 21 5.42 -2.30 0.91
N PRO A 22 4.40 -2.33 1.80
CA PRO A 22 3.71 -3.57 2.16
C PRO A 22 3.17 -4.29 0.93
N ARG A 23 3.26 -5.60 0.91
CA ARG A 23 2.76 -6.40 -0.23
C ARG A 23 1.24 -6.39 -0.37
N GLN A 24 0.54 -6.04 0.69
CA GLN A 24 -0.91 -5.87 0.74
C GLN A 24 -1.22 -4.76 1.74
N SER A 25 -2.32 -4.06 1.53
CA SER A 25 -2.86 -3.10 2.49
C SER A 25 -3.15 -3.76 3.85
N ARG A 26 -3.12 -2.98 4.91
CA ARG A 26 -3.40 -3.37 6.30
C ARG A 26 -2.41 -4.35 6.94
N LEU A 27 -1.34 -4.77 6.24
CA LEU A 27 -0.23 -5.51 6.86
C LEU A 27 0.57 -4.63 7.82
N ILE A 28 0.58 -3.32 7.58
CA ILE A 28 1.25 -2.29 8.38
C ILE A 28 0.23 -1.19 8.67
N PRO A 29 -0.52 -1.28 9.78
CA PRO A 29 -1.53 -0.26 10.13
C PRO A 29 -0.96 1.14 10.30
N GLU A 30 0.31 1.24 10.71
CA GLU A 30 1.02 2.51 10.93
C GLU A 30 1.43 3.21 9.62
N ALA A 31 1.28 2.55 8.47
CA ALA A 31 1.55 3.15 7.18
C ALA A 31 0.41 4.10 6.78
N GLU A 32 0.67 5.39 6.82
CA GLU A 32 -0.33 6.42 6.52
C GLU A 32 -0.04 7.15 5.22
N ALA A 33 -1.12 7.68 4.63
CA ALA A 33 -1.06 8.55 3.46
C ALA A 33 -2.17 9.60 3.51
N ARG A 34 -1.97 10.66 2.72
CA ARG A 34 -3.01 11.62 2.36
C ARG A 34 -3.39 11.40 0.90
N LEU A 35 -4.67 11.22 0.63
CA LEU A 35 -5.22 11.27 -0.71
C LEU A 35 -5.74 12.68 -0.98
N GLU A 36 -5.07 13.39 -1.88
CA GLU A 36 -5.49 14.69 -2.38
C GLU A 36 -6.43 14.50 -3.55
N ILE A 37 -7.65 15.04 -3.45
CA ILE A 37 -8.62 14.99 -4.54
C ILE A 37 -8.40 16.15 -5.50
N LEU A 38 -8.33 15.84 -6.79
CA LEU A 38 -8.03 16.81 -7.85
C LEU A 38 -9.30 17.51 -8.38
N PRO A 39 -9.17 18.76 -8.85
CA PRO A 39 -10.23 19.38 -9.63
C PRO A 39 -10.54 18.58 -10.92
N PRO A 40 -11.80 18.49 -11.36
CA PRO A 40 -13.00 19.12 -10.80
C PRO A 40 -13.72 18.26 -9.75
N TYR A 41 -13.08 17.18 -9.24
CA TYR A 41 -13.68 16.17 -8.37
C TYR A 41 -13.66 16.57 -6.88
N ASN A 42 -12.88 17.60 -6.51
CA ASN A 42 -12.70 18.09 -5.14
C ASN A 42 -13.90 18.92 -4.61
N ARG A 43 -15.09 18.41 -4.81
CA ARG A 43 -16.36 19.02 -4.40
C ARG A 43 -16.87 18.35 -3.14
N ALA A 44 -17.03 19.11 -2.06
CA ALA A 44 -17.41 18.59 -0.75
C ALA A 44 -18.70 17.74 -0.75
N GLU A 45 -19.67 18.08 -1.63
CA GLU A 45 -20.91 17.32 -1.75
C GLU A 45 -20.71 15.88 -2.26
N ALA A 46 -19.61 15.58 -2.98
CA ALA A 46 -19.28 14.21 -3.41
C ALA A 46 -18.80 13.32 -2.27
N PHE A 47 -18.42 13.92 -1.14
CA PHE A 47 -17.89 13.23 0.04
C PHE A 47 -18.85 13.28 1.23
N ARG A 48 -20.10 13.71 0.98
CA ARG A 48 -21.13 13.71 2.03
C ARG A 48 -21.34 12.31 2.58
N GLU A 49 -21.41 12.18 3.91
CA GLU A 49 -21.56 10.91 4.63
C GLU A 49 -20.37 9.93 4.52
N LEU A 50 -19.29 10.29 3.79
CA LEU A 50 -18.12 9.40 3.67
C LEU A 50 -17.41 9.20 5.02
N ALA A 51 -17.45 10.18 5.91
CA ALA A 51 -16.85 10.11 7.24
C ALA A 51 -17.52 9.06 8.17
N ASP A 52 -18.71 8.58 7.83
CA ASP A 52 -19.40 7.53 8.59
C ASP A 52 -18.82 6.14 8.34
N TYR A 53 -17.96 5.99 7.32
CA TYR A 53 -17.30 4.73 6.97
C TYR A 53 -15.89 4.68 7.56
N SER A 54 -15.56 3.56 8.16
CA SER A 54 -14.22 3.32 8.72
C SER A 54 -13.19 2.84 7.69
N HIS A 55 -13.65 2.27 6.57
CA HIS A 55 -12.77 1.68 5.54
C HIS A 55 -13.27 2.00 4.14
N LEU A 56 -12.32 2.12 3.23
CA LEU A 56 -12.57 2.43 1.83
C LEU A 56 -11.83 1.45 0.91
N TRP A 57 -12.45 1.10 -0.21
CA TRP A 57 -11.78 0.60 -1.38
C TRP A 57 -11.13 1.76 -2.15
N ILE A 58 -9.84 1.65 -2.43
CA ILE A 58 -9.11 2.56 -3.32
C ILE A 58 -8.80 1.82 -4.60
N VAL A 59 -9.30 2.33 -5.73
CA VAL A 59 -8.98 1.85 -7.08
C VAL A 59 -7.92 2.75 -7.67
N PHE A 60 -6.77 2.21 -8.06
CA PHE A 60 -5.60 3.00 -8.43
C PHE A 60 -4.82 2.40 -9.60
N VAL A 61 -3.88 3.16 -10.14
CA VAL A 61 -2.99 2.71 -11.22
C VAL A 61 -1.62 2.37 -10.66
N PHE A 62 -1.07 1.21 -11.01
CA PHE A 62 0.33 0.86 -10.76
C PHE A 62 1.27 1.67 -11.66
N HIS A 63 1.23 3.01 -11.56
CA HIS A 63 1.88 3.96 -12.46
C HIS A 63 3.38 3.71 -12.63
N ALA A 64 4.09 3.37 -11.56
CA ALA A 64 5.53 3.12 -11.57
C ALA A 64 5.90 1.71 -12.11
N SER A 65 4.93 0.86 -12.42
CA SER A 65 5.16 -0.52 -12.90
C SER A 65 4.69 -0.73 -14.34
N VAL A 66 4.22 0.31 -15.01
CA VAL A 66 3.86 0.29 -16.43
C VAL A 66 5.15 0.29 -17.26
N THR A 67 5.71 -0.88 -17.54
CA THR A 67 6.97 -1.04 -18.29
C THR A 67 6.77 -1.93 -19.50
N GLY A 68 5.99 -1.47 -20.50
CA GLY A 68 5.83 -2.20 -21.76
C GLY A 68 4.76 -3.31 -21.71
N GLU A 69 5.07 -4.47 -22.30
CA GLU A 69 4.10 -5.56 -22.46
C GLU A 69 3.75 -6.27 -21.14
N TRP A 70 2.47 -6.62 -21.00
CA TRP A 70 2.01 -7.45 -19.91
C TRP A 70 2.57 -8.89 -20.03
N LYS A 71 2.61 -9.62 -18.94
CA LYS A 71 3.07 -11.01 -18.92
C LYS A 71 1.95 -11.95 -18.51
N ALA A 72 1.71 -12.99 -19.31
CA ALA A 72 0.70 -14.01 -19.04
C ALA A 72 0.98 -14.78 -17.71
N THR A 73 2.27 -14.91 -17.35
CA THR A 73 2.69 -15.55 -16.10
C THR A 73 3.66 -14.68 -15.33
N VAL A 74 3.59 -14.74 -14.00
CA VAL A 74 4.45 -14.03 -13.05
C VAL A 74 5.04 -14.99 -12.04
N ARG A 75 6.04 -14.54 -11.27
CA ARG A 75 6.68 -15.30 -10.19
C ARG A 75 6.40 -14.59 -8.87
N PRO A 76 5.36 -14.99 -8.12
CA PRO A 76 5.06 -14.37 -6.83
C PRO A 76 6.22 -14.58 -5.86
N PRO A 77 6.67 -13.54 -5.13
CA PRO A 77 7.70 -13.70 -4.10
C PRO A 77 7.34 -14.74 -3.05
N ARG A 78 6.05 -14.88 -2.75
CA ARG A 78 5.51 -15.82 -1.77
C ARG A 78 5.75 -17.30 -2.13
N LEU A 79 5.98 -17.60 -3.41
CA LEU A 79 6.36 -18.92 -3.90
C LEU A 79 7.87 -19.04 -4.14
N GLY A 80 8.69 -18.30 -3.37
CA GLY A 80 10.14 -18.31 -3.46
C GLY A 80 10.69 -17.69 -4.77
N GLY A 81 9.84 -17.05 -5.58
CA GLY A 81 10.25 -16.42 -6.84
C GLY A 81 10.59 -17.39 -7.98
N ASN A 82 10.50 -18.71 -7.77
CA ASN A 82 10.84 -19.74 -8.76
C ASN A 82 9.61 -20.32 -9.47
N GLN A 83 8.50 -20.46 -8.76
CA GLN A 83 7.26 -20.99 -9.32
C GLN A 83 6.51 -19.89 -10.10
N ARG A 84 6.02 -20.25 -11.30
CA ARG A 84 5.17 -19.38 -12.13
C ARG A 84 3.70 -19.65 -11.88
N VAL A 85 2.92 -18.58 -11.82
CA VAL A 85 1.45 -18.62 -11.80
C VAL A 85 0.89 -17.70 -12.90
N GLY A 86 -0.34 -17.93 -13.32
CA GLY A 86 -1.04 -17.00 -14.21
C GLY A 86 -1.17 -15.62 -13.58
N VAL A 87 -1.05 -14.56 -14.38
CA VAL A 87 -1.13 -13.17 -13.88
C VAL A 87 -2.45 -12.90 -13.17
N PHE A 88 -3.55 -13.48 -13.63
CA PHE A 88 -4.88 -13.35 -13.03
C PHE A 88 -5.06 -14.16 -11.74
N ALA A 89 -4.19 -15.15 -11.48
CA ALA A 89 -4.09 -15.83 -10.20
C ALA A 89 -3.16 -15.10 -9.21
N SER A 90 -2.83 -13.84 -9.47
CA SER A 90 -1.94 -13.03 -8.65
C SER A 90 -2.42 -11.58 -8.56
N ARG A 91 -1.85 -10.82 -7.62
CA ARG A 91 -2.02 -9.36 -7.50
C ARG A 91 -0.82 -8.58 -8.06
N SER A 92 -0.12 -9.16 -9.04
CA SER A 92 1.02 -8.53 -9.71
C SER A 92 0.60 -7.26 -10.44
N PRO A 93 1.42 -6.19 -10.41
CA PRO A 93 1.18 -4.97 -11.19
C PRO A 93 1.42 -5.17 -12.71
N ILE A 94 2.13 -6.24 -13.12
CA ILE A 94 2.46 -6.51 -14.52
C ILE A 94 1.29 -7.26 -15.17
N ARG A 95 0.22 -6.53 -15.45
CA ARG A 95 -1.05 -7.07 -15.96
C ARG A 95 -1.59 -6.22 -17.10
N PRO A 96 -2.54 -6.75 -17.92
CA PRO A 96 -3.06 -6.03 -19.11
C PRO A 96 -3.57 -4.62 -18.79
N ASN A 97 -4.33 -4.49 -17.71
CA ASN A 97 -4.75 -3.21 -17.14
C ASN A 97 -4.07 -3.08 -15.78
N PRO A 98 -3.09 -2.20 -15.60
CA PRO A 98 -2.31 -2.09 -14.36
C PRO A 98 -3.11 -1.38 -13.25
N ILE A 99 -4.31 -1.88 -12.99
CA ILE A 99 -5.22 -1.38 -11.96
C ILE A 99 -5.01 -2.18 -10.68
N GLY A 100 -4.85 -1.46 -9.57
CA GLY A 100 -4.78 -1.98 -8.22
C GLY A 100 -6.07 -1.72 -7.46
N LEU A 101 -6.29 -2.50 -6.41
CA LEU A 101 -7.42 -2.40 -5.50
C LEU A 101 -6.94 -2.70 -4.09
N SER A 102 -7.11 -1.74 -3.16
CA SER A 102 -6.71 -1.87 -1.76
C SER A 102 -7.80 -1.41 -0.82
N VAL A 103 -8.04 -2.15 0.26
CA VAL A 103 -8.84 -1.68 1.39
C VAL A 103 -7.93 -0.93 2.34
N VAL A 104 -8.31 0.29 2.71
CA VAL A 104 -7.57 1.16 3.62
C VAL A 104 -8.48 1.67 4.73
N ASP A 105 -7.89 2.05 5.86
CA ASP A 105 -8.63 2.73 6.93
C ASP A 105 -8.85 4.21 6.53
N LEU A 106 -10.05 4.75 6.75
CA LEU A 106 -10.33 6.17 6.70
C LEU A 106 -10.10 6.74 8.10
N LEU A 107 -9.02 7.49 8.28
CA LEU A 107 -8.63 8.08 9.56
C LEU A 107 -9.28 9.44 9.78
N ASP A 108 -9.35 10.25 8.72
CA ASP A 108 -9.94 11.60 8.76
C ASP A 108 -10.32 12.07 7.36
N LEU A 109 -11.23 13.03 7.28
CA LEU A 109 -11.71 13.66 6.05
C LEU A 109 -11.71 15.18 6.20
N GLU A 110 -10.78 15.84 5.54
CA GLU A 110 -10.69 17.29 5.49
C GLU A 110 -11.50 17.84 4.32
N LEU A 111 -12.57 18.58 4.63
CA LEU A 111 -13.39 19.27 3.66
C LEU A 111 -13.25 20.78 3.84
N SER A 112 -12.68 21.45 2.85
CA SER A 112 -12.64 22.92 2.79
C SER A 112 -12.96 23.40 1.38
N ASN A 113 -13.13 24.70 1.19
CA ASN A 113 -13.46 25.28 -0.11
C ASN A 113 -12.41 24.89 -1.16
N ASN A 114 -12.82 24.04 -2.11
CA ASN A 114 -12.00 23.51 -3.20
C ASN A 114 -10.78 22.66 -2.78
N CYS A 115 -10.75 22.17 -1.55
CA CYS A 115 -9.73 21.25 -1.07
C CYS A 115 -10.39 20.09 -0.33
N VAL A 116 -10.17 18.88 -0.82
CA VAL A 116 -10.62 17.64 -0.18
C VAL A 116 -9.43 16.73 -0.03
N ASN A 117 -9.14 16.37 1.22
CA ASN A 117 -8.09 15.41 1.56
C ASN A 117 -8.68 14.28 2.43
N LEU A 118 -8.32 13.06 2.10
CA LEU A 118 -8.59 11.89 2.93
C LEU A 118 -7.30 11.46 3.61
N HIS A 119 -7.31 11.33 4.93
CA HIS A 119 -6.22 10.72 5.69
C HIS A 119 -6.48 9.23 5.81
N LEU A 120 -5.54 8.43 5.31
CA LEU A 120 -5.67 6.99 5.14
C LEU A 120 -4.64 6.24 5.97
N GLY A 121 -5.05 5.10 6.54
CA GLY A 121 -4.18 4.18 7.27
C GLY A 121 -4.07 2.82 6.59
N GLY A 122 -3.03 2.06 6.95
CA GLY A 122 -2.84 0.70 6.45
C GLY A 122 -2.58 0.62 4.94
N ILE A 123 -1.97 1.64 4.36
CA ILE A 123 -1.76 1.76 2.91
C ILE A 123 -0.61 0.87 2.40
N ASP A 124 -0.72 0.46 1.14
CA ASP A 124 0.31 -0.25 0.36
C ASP A 124 0.63 0.48 -0.95
N LEU A 125 0.55 1.81 -0.94
CA LEU A 125 0.60 2.66 -2.13
C LEU A 125 1.87 3.51 -2.16
N LEU A 126 2.52 3.53 -3.32
CA LEU A 126 3.66 4.41 -3.61
C LEU A 126 3.21 5.88 -3.62
N ASP A 127 4.09 6.77 -3.18
CA ASP A 127 3.89 8.22 -3.33
C ASP A 127 3.67 8.59 -4.80
N GLY A 128 2.76 9.53 -5.05
CA GLY A 128 2.36 9.92 -6.40
C GLY A 128 1.41 8.95 -7.12
N THR A 129 0.87 7.92 -6.43
CA THR A 129 -0.05 6.96 -7.06
C THR A 129 -1.36 7.63 -7.46
N PRO A 130 -1.74 7.56 -8.77
CA PRO A 130 -3.03 8.07 -9.24
C PRO A 130 -4.18 7.18 -8.79
N VAL A 131 -5.21 7.78 -8.19
CA VAL A 131 -6.44 7.12 -7.76
C VAL A 131 -7.52 7.35 -8.82
N LEU A 132 -8.18 6.27 -9.23
CA LEU A 132 -9.25 6.30 -10.23
C LEU A 132 -10.64 6.37 -9.60
N ASP A 133 -10.83 5.76 -8.44
CA ASP A 133 -12.14 5.69 -7.78
C ASP A 133 -11.99 5.36 -6.29
N ILE A 134 -13.02 5.70 -5.51
CA ILE A 134 -13.16 5.41 -4.09
C ILE A 134 -14.54 4.81 -3.88
N LYS A 135 -14.62 3.72 -3.10
CA LYS A 135 -15.90 3.15 -2.68
C LYS A 135 -15.87 2.83 -1.19
N PRO A 136 -16.99 2.98 -0.48
CA PRO A 136 -17.07 2.51 0.90
C PRO A 136 -16.93 0.98 0.97
N TYR A 137 -16.24 0.50 2.01
CA TYR A 137 -16.17 -0.92 2.32
C TYR A 137 -17.41 -1.32 3.11
N LEU A 138 -18.11 -2.37 2.65
CA LEU A 138 -19.33 -2.87 3.25
C LEU A 138 -19.09 -4.28 3.81
N SER A 139 -18.88 -4.39 5.12
CA SER A 139 -18.44 -5.64 5.75
C SER A 139 -19.36 -6.83 5.50
N TYR A 140 -20.67 -6.60 5.37
CA TYR A 140 -21.66 -7.67 5.14
C TYR A 140 -21.61 -8.28 3.72
N VAL A 141 -20.94 -7.60 2.76
CA VAL A 141 -20.78 -8.05 1.37
C VAL A 141 -19.32 -8.38 1.07
N ASP A 142 -18.39 -7.50 1.53
CA ASP A 142 -16.97 -7.55 1.14
C ASP A 142 -16.17 -8.57 1.96
N ALA A 143 -16.61 -8.89 3.20
CA ALA A 143 -15.96 -9.89 4.03
C ALA A 143 -16.47 -11.29 3.72
N ILE A 144 -15.57 -12.16 3.26
CA ILE A 144 -15.85 -13.59 2.99
C ILE A 144 -14.88 -14.42 3.85
N PRO A 145 -15.21 -14.69 5.13
CA PRO A 145 -14.30 -15.36 6.07
C PRO A 145 -13.79 -16.73 5.60
N ASP A 146 -14.62 -17.50 4.92
CA ASP A 146 -14.32 -18.86 4.47
C ASP A 146 -13.76 -18.92 3.03
N ALA A 147 -13.32 -17.78 2.48
CA ALA A 147 -12.77 -17.73 1.14
C ALA A 147 -11.47 -18.54 1.02
N ASN A 148 -11.38 -19.41 0.01
CA ASN A 148 -10.14 -20.10 -0.31
C ASN A 148 -9.16 -19.13 -1.01
N SER A 149 -8.04 -18.85 -0.36
CA SER A 149 -7.01 -17.92 -0.85
C SER A 149 -5.87 -18.61 -1.63
N GLY A 150 -5.99 -19.88 -1.98
CA GLY A 150 -4.99 -20.64 -2.74
C GLY A 150 -3.61 -20.61 -2.08
N TYR A 151 -2.56 -20.29 -2.85
CA TYR A 151 -1.19 -20.20 -2.32
C TYR A 151 -0.97 -19.04 -1.32
N ALA A 152 -1.96 -18.20 -1.13
CA ALA A 152 -1.91 -17.03 -0.24
C ALA A 152 -2.78 -17.19 1.01
N ALA A 153 -3.07 -18.43 1.44
CA ALA A 153 -3.96 -18.71 2.57
C ALA A 153 -3.45 -18.11 3.90
N ASP A 154 -2.14 -18.18 4.14
CA ASP A 154 -1.56 -17.70 5.40
C ASP A 154 -1.01 -16.28 5.30
N ALA A 155 -1.07 -15.50 6.36
CA ALA A 155 -0.37 -14.23 6.44
C ALA A 155 1.16 -14.44 6.42
N PRO A 156 1.97 -13.49 5.89
CA PRO A 156 3.42 -13.59 5.98
C PRO A 156 3.87 -13.75 7.43
N GLY A 157 4.74 -14.71 7.69
CA GLY A 157 5.33 -14.91 9.02
C GLY A 157 6.25 -13.73 9.39
N LYS A 158 6.33 -13.39 10.67
CA LYS A 158 7.29 -12.41 11.20
C LYS A 158 8.64 -13.10 11.32
N ALA A 159 9.61 -12.73 10.53
CA ALA A 159 10.84 -13.48 10.40
C ALA A 159 12.11 -12.75 10.86
N ILE A 160 12.06 -11.43 11.10
CA ILE A 160 13.28 -10.65 11.31
C ILE A 160 13.30 -10.01 12.70
N GLU A 161 14.39 -10.29 13.45
CA GLU A 161 14.72 -9.55 14.67
C GLU A 161 15.36 -8.20 14.29
N LEU A 162 14.87 -7.12 14.90
CA LEU A 162 15.30 -5.75 14.61
C LEU A 162 16.15 -5.21 15.76
N SER A 163 17.31 -4.63 15.41
CA SER A 163 18.12 -3.83 16.32
C SER A 163 18.48 -2.50 15.67
N TYR A 164 18.54 -1.43 16.48
CA TYR A 164 18.97 -0.12 16.04
C TYR A 164 20.45 0.12 16.38
N SER A 165 21.21 0.67 15.44
CA SER A 165 22.55 1.16 15.73
C SER A 165 22.49 2.38 16.63
N SER A 166 23.59 2.68 17.35
CA SER A 166 23.67 3.90 18.18
C SER A 166 23.43 5.19 17.38
N ALA A 167 23.83 5.22 16.11
CA ALA A 167 23.58 6.36 15.23
C ALA A 167 22.09 6.51 14.90
N ALA A 168 21.38 5.41 14.63
CA ALA A 168 19.94 5.41 14.39
C ALA A 168 19.17 5.87 15.64
N GLU A 169 19.55 5.34 16.81
CA GLU A 169 18.98 5.75 18.11
C GLU A 169 19.15 7.27 18.36
N MET A 170 20.34 7.81 18.10
CA MET A 170 20.57 9.25 18.26
C MET A 170 19.68 10.10 17.36
N VAL A 171 19.40 9.66 16.12
CA VAL A 171 18.53 10.38 15.19
C VAL A 171 17.08 10.31 15.67
N LEU A 172 16.59 9.12 16.03
CA LEU A 172 15.24 8.91 16.52
C LEU A 172 14.94 9.68 17.80
N ASN A 173 15.93 9.79 18.70
CA ASN A 173 15.80 10.52 19.96
C ASN A 173 15.81 12.07 19.81
N ARG A 174 16.13 12.59 18.61
CA ARG A 174 16.00 14.04 18.30
C ARG A 174 14.60 14.44 17.85
N LEU A 175 13.78 13.47 17.47
CA LEU A 175 12.38 13.72 17.09
C LEU A 175 11.51 13.94 18.33
N PRO A 176 10.38 14.65 18.19
CA PRO A 176 9.35 14.69 19.21
C PRO A 176 8.94 13.26 19.61
N PRO A 177 8.68 12.99 20.91
CA PRO A 177 8.45 11.61 21.38
C PRO A 177 7.36 10.85 20.61
N ALA A 178 6.25 11.51 20.26
CA ALA A 178 5.16 10.90 19.51
C ALA A 178 5.59 10.51 18.08
N GLU A 179 6.32 11.37 17.39
CA GLU A 179 6.85 11.10 16.05
C GLU A 179 7.90 9.99 16.07
N ALA A 180 8.81 10.02 17.05
CA ALA A 180 9.80 8.98 17.24
C ALA A 180 9.15 7.62 17.46
N HIS A 181 8.11 7.56 18.29
CA HIS A 181 7.35 6.34 18.55
C HIS A 181 6.70 5.81 17.24
N LYS A 182 5.96 6.67 16.53
CA LYS A 182 5.28 6.33 15.28
C LYS A 182 6.28 5.81 14.22
N LEU A 183 7.41 6.50 14.06
CA LEU A 183 8.45 6.10 13.11
C LEU A 183 9.10 4.76 13.51
N ARG A 184 9.37 4.52 14.80
CA ARG A 184 9.89 3.24 15.29
C ARG A 184 8.92 2.09 14.98
N GLN A 185 7.62 2.28 15.20
CA GLN A 185 6.60 1.27 14.89
C GLN A 185 6.54 1.00 13.39
N LEU A 186 6.54 2.03 12.55
CA LEU A 186 6.55 1.88 11.10
C LEU A 186 7.78 1.10 10.62
N ILE A 187 8.99 1.48 11.07
CA ILE A 187 10.25 0.79 10.73
C ILE A 187 10.19 -0.69 11.16
N LEU A 188 9.76 -0.93 12.40
CA LEU A 188 9.62 -2.28 12.95
C LEU A 188 8.70 -3.14 12.08
N ARG A 189 7.51 -2.64 11.75
CA ARG A 189 6.52 -3.36 10.96
C ARG A 189 6.97 -3.60 9.51
N VAL A 190 7.55 -2.58 8.86
CA VAL A 190 8.10 -2.72 7.51
C VAL A 190 9.17 -3.82 7.46
N LEU A 191 10.10 -3.82 8.40
CA LEU A 191 11.19 -4.79 8.43
C LEU A 191 10.73 -6.18 8.87
N GLN A 192 9.77 -6.30 9.78
CA GLN A 192 9.15 -7.59 10.16
C GLN A 192 8.43 -8.27 9.00
N ASN A 193 7.90 -7.50 8.04
CA ASN A 193 7.29 -8.04 6.83
C ASN A 193 8.30 -8.42 5.73
N ASP A 194 9.58 -8.39 6.03
CA ASP A 194 10.71 -8.70 5.17
C ASP A 194 10.57 -8.15 3.73
N PRO A 195 10.93 -6.87 3.53
CA PRO A 195 10.81 -6.23 2.21
C PRO A 195 11.81 -6.75 1.18
N ARG A 196 12.73 -7.60 1.58
CA ARG A 196 13.79 -8.14 0.69
C ARG A 196 13.18 -9.00 -0.43
N PRO A 197 13.84 -9.03 -1.60
CA PRO A 197 13.46 -9.97 -2.64
C PRO A 197 13.59 -11.42 -2.17
N ALA A 198 12.56 -12.24 -2.40
CA ALA A 198 12.48 -13.63 -1.90
C ALA A 198 13.56 -14.60 -2.44
N TYR A 199 14.31 -14.18 -3.47
CA TYR A 199 15.41 -14.98 -4.04
C TYR A 199 16.77 -14.71 -3.38
N LEU A 200 16.83 -13.77 -2.42
CA LEU A 200 18.08 -13.50 -1.70
C LEU A 200 18.30 -14.55 -0.63
N ASP A 201 19.48 -15.16 -0.69
CA ASP A 201 19.97 -16.10 0.31
C ASP A 201 20.15 -15.39 1.66
N GLU A 202 19.63 -15.98 2.74
CA GLU A 202 19.76 -15.49 4.11
C GLU A 202 21.23 -15.39 4.57
N SER A 203 22.13 -16.15 3.96
CA SER A 203 23.57 -16.13 4.25
C SER A 203 24.28 -14.86 3.79
N ARG A 204 23.69 -14.09 2.87
CA ARG A 204 24.30 -12.87 2.34
C ARG A 204 23.88 -11.64 3.13
N ARG A 205 24.85 -10.99 3.78
CA ARG A 205 24.65 -9.63 4.31
C ARG A 205 24.50 -8.66 3.15
N SER A 206 23.34 -8.04 3.05
CA SER A 206 23.02 -7.05 2.04
C SER A 206 22.62 -5.74 2.70
N ARG A 207 22.99 -4.60 2.08
CA ARG A 207 22.51 -3.27 2.50
C ARG A 207 21.35 -2.87 1.59
N PHE A 208 20.25 -2.48 2.20
CA PHE A 208 19.10 -1.91 1.54
C PHE A 208 18.89 -0.50 2.09
N GLY A 209 18.61 0.46 1.21
CA GLY A 209 18.24 1.81 1.60
C GLY A 209 16.76 2.05 1.32
N MET A 210 16.09 2.79 2.21
CA MET A 210 14.79 3.41 1.98
C MET A 210 14.99 4.92 2.09
N ARG A 211 14.37 5.68 1.18
CA ARG A 211 14.39 7.15 1.16
C ARG A 211 13.04 7.70 1.59
#